data_b66f440238be0a3fc8cd986fea535fa7
#
_entry.id   b66f440238be0a3fc8cd986fea535fa7
#
_cell.length_a   1.000
_cell.length_b   1.000
_cell.length_c   1.000
_cell.angle_alpha   90.00
_cell.angle_beta   90.00
_cell.angle_gamma   90.00
#
_symmetry.space_group_name_H-M   'P 1'
#
loop_
_entity.id
_entity.type
_entity.pdbx_description
1 polymer ?
#
loop_
_entity_poly.entity_id
_entity_poly.type
_entity_poly.pdbx_seq_one_letter_code
_entity_poly.pdbx_strand_id
1 'polypeptide(L)'
;PFPDHNQAPRNSYQSAMGKQAVGIVALNFPLRMDAIAHVLCSPQKPLVTTRMDEILHTCEAPTGTNVIVVIMCYSGFNQEDSLVINRAALERGLFRSIKYQMYKDEERTNGADTEKFENPTAVQNCIGMRVGRYDTIRADGFLPVGTAVTAGDVIIGKTITTTEIGEGTRRAVKRDRSVIVKHSDDAIVDAIMQSKNRDGSLLAKVRTRSTRTPIVGDKLSSRHGQKGVIGMVLDAADMPLTADGLVPDIIVNPHAIPSRMTIGQVRATERRPVRPTRAAPYARLTRDKPRARR
;
A
#
# COMPACT_ATOMS: atom_id res chain seq x y z
N PRO A 1 -6.71 16.50 -14.94
CA PRO A 1 -6.71 17.87 -15.46
C PRO A 1 -6.49 17.90 -16.98
N PHE A 2 -7.05 18.91 -17.66
CA PHE A 2 -6.95 19.10 -19.12
C PHE A 2 -7.35 17.87 -19.96
N PRO A 3 -8.51 17.27 -19.75
CA PRO A 3 -8.93 16.09 -20.52
C PRO A 3 -9.18 16.45 -22.01
N ASP A 4 -9.51 17.68 -22.30
CA ASP A 4 -9.69 18.26 -23.63
C ASP A 4 -8.37 18.44 -24.41
N HIS A 5 -7.23 18.38 -23.74
CA HIS A 5 -5.89 18.42 -24.33
C HIS A 5 -5.25 17.03 -24.50
N ASN A 6 -5.97 15.97 -24.23
CA ASN A 6 -5.49 14.60 -24.38
C ASN A 6 -6.28 13.87 -25.46
N GLN A 7 -5.67 12.87 -26.07
CA GLN A 7 -6.37 11.92 -26.92
C GLN A 7 -7.45 11.17 -26.13
N ALA A 8 -8.63 10.97 -26.68
CA ALA A 8 -9.77 10.35 -25.99
C ALA A 8 -9.49 9.00 -25.34
N PRO A 9 -8.78 8.04 -25.98
CA PRO A 9 -8.42 6.76 -25.31
C PRO A 9 -7.60 6.97 -24.03
N ARG A 10 -6.78 8.01 -23.93
CA ARG A 10 -5.97 8.30 -22.75
C ARG A 10 -6.81 8.74 -21.56
N ASN A 11 -7.87 9.47 -21.81
CA ASN A 11 -8.85 9.82 -20.79
C ASN A 11 -9.57 8.57 -20.25
N SER A 12 -9.88 7.59 -21.11
CA SER A 12 -10.45 6.31 -20.72
C SER A 12 -9.48 5.49 -19.86
N TYR A 13 -8.20 5.44 -20.23
CA TYR A 13 -7.17 4.77 -19.43
C TYR A 13 -6.99 5.45 -18.07
N GLN A 14 -6.98 6.78 -18.01
CA GLN A 14 -6.91 7.49 -16.75
C GLN A 14 -8.11 7.21 -15.85
N SER A 15 -9.31 7.17 -16.41
CA SER A 15 -10.52 6.83 -15.67
C SER A 15 -10.46 5.43 -15.03
N ALA A 16 -9.85 4.46 -15.71
CA ALA A 16 -9.64 3.12 -15.17
C ALA A 16 -8.55 3.10 -14.09
N MET A 17 -7.41 3.76 -14.33
CA MET A 17 -6.27 3.76 -13.41
C MET A 17 -6.49 4.61 -12.16
N GLY A 18 -7.27 5.69 -12.24
CA GLY A 18 -7.64 6.50 -11.10
C GLY A 18 -8.37 5.71 -10.02
N LYS A 19 -9.13 4.67 -10.40
CA LYS A 19 -9.83 3.76 -9.49
C LYS A 19 -8.92 2.73 -8.82
N GLN A 20 -7.70 2.55 -9.32
CA GLN A 20 -6.69 1.61 -8.82
C GLN A 20 -5.54 2.32 -8.09
N ALA A 21 -5.60 3.64 -7.98
CA ALA A 21 -4.57 4.44 -7.32
C ALA A 21 -4.52 4.16 -5.82
N VAL A 22 -3.31 4.08 -5.27
CA VAL A 22 -3.08 3.96 -3.84
C VAL A 22 -3.00 5.36 -3.23
N GLY A 23 -3.72 5.58 -2.14
CA GLY A 23 -3.77 6.86 -1.43
C GLY A 23 -4.40 6.71 -0.05
N ILE A 24 -5.21 7.67 0.37
CA ILE A 24 -6.04 7.57 1.57
C ILE A 24 -7.33 6.86 1.19
N VAL A 25 -7.49 5.62 1.64
CA VAL A 25 -8.65 4.78 1.34
C VAL A 25 -9.94 5.29 1.99
N ALA A 26 -9.83 5.82 3.19
CA ALA A 26 -10.91 6.47 3.95
C ALA A 26 -10.28 7.36 5.02
N LEU A 27 -10.89 8.48 5.36
CA LEU A 27 -10.36 9.40 6.38
C LEU A 27 -10.26 8.77 7.77
N ASN A 28 -11.10 7.78 8.06
CA ASN A 28 -11.10 7.02 9.31
C ASN A 28 -10.38 5.67 9.20
N PHE A 29 -9.45 5.50 8.24
CA PHE A 29 -8.73 4.24 8.05
C PHE A 29 -8.04 3.68 9.31
N PRO A 30 -7.57 4.48 10.28
CA PRO A 30 -6.97 3.94 11.50
C PRO A 30 -7.95 3.13 12.36
N LEU A 31 -9.25 3.48 12.31
CA LEU A 31 -10.31 2.82 13.09
C LEU A 31 -10.94 1.63 12.35
N ARG A 32 -10.73 1.51 11.05
CA ARG A 32 -11.34 0.46 10.23
C ARG A 32 -10.61 -0.86 10.38
N MET A 33 -11.37 -1.94 10.35
CA MET A 33 -10.87 -3.33 10.28
C MET A 33 -11.25 -3.95 8.93
N ASP A 34 -10.70 -3.38 7.85
CA ASP A 34 -10.88 -3.90 6.49
C ASP A 34 -10.03 -5.16 6.28
N ALA A 35 -10.47 -6.06 5.41
CA ALA A 35 -9.74 -7.30 5.13
C ALA A 35 -8.33 -7.03 4.60
N ILE A 36 -8.21 -6.13 3.63
CA ILE A 36 -6.95 -5.61 3.11
C ILE A 36 -7.16 -4.13 2.79
N ALA A 37 -6.21 -3.29 3.18
CA ALA A 37 -6.17 -1.88 2.79
C ALA A 37 -4.73 -1.46 2.50
N HIS A 38 -4.55 -0.65 1.46
CA HIS A 38 -3.28 -0.03 1.12
C HIS A 38 -3.41 1.46 1.31
N VAL A 39 -2.54 2.03 2.13
CA VAL A 39 -2.55 3.46 2.47
C VAL A 39 -1.20 4.06 2.10
N LEU A 40 -1.20 5.15 1.35
CA LEU A 40 0.01 5.88 1.00
C LEU A 40 0.53 6.65 2.23
N CYS A 41 1.82 6.52 2.54
CA CYS A 41 2.39 7.16 3.74
C CYS A 41 2.43 8.68 3.65
N SER A 42 2.74 9.22 2.47
CA SER A 42 2.92 10.66 2.25
C SER A 42 2.12 11.14 1.04
N PRO A 43 0.79 11.05 1.09
CA PRO A 43 -0.06 11.54 0.02
C PRO A 43 0.00 13.07 -0.02
N GLN A 44 -0.08 13.64 -1.24
CA GLN A 44 -0.03 15.07 -1.44
C GLN A 44 -1.19 15.55 -2.29
N LYS A 45 -1.71 16.72 -1.96
CA LYS A 45 -2.66 17.41 -2.84
C LYS A 45 -1.97 17.70 -4.18
N PRO A 46 -2.62 17.38 -5.32
CA PRO A 46 -2.01 17.63 -6.61
C PRO A 46 -1.78 19.12 -6.84
N LEU A 47 -0.66 19.47 -7.51
CA LEU A 47 -0.34 20.85 -7.85
C LEU A 47 -1.37 21.49 -8.79
N VAL A 48 -1.93 20.69 -9.70
CA VAL A 48 -2.99 21.12 -10.62
C VAL A 48 -4.27 20.41 -10.24
N THR A 49 -5.26 21.17 -9.84
CA THR A 49 -6.60 20.68 -9.48
C THR A 49 -7.62 21.08 -10.54
N THR A 50 -8.74 20.41 -10.54
CA THR A 50 -9.92 20.76 -11.33
C THR A 50 -11.01 21.31 -10.43
N ARG A 51 -11.99 22.01 -11.01
CA ARG A 51 -13.16 22.45 -10.25
C ARG A 51 -13.93 21.27 -9.64
N MET A 52 -13.92 20.11 -10.32
CA MET A 52 -14.57 18.90 -9.81
C MET A 52 -13.83 18.33 -8.58
N ASP A 53 -12.50 18.46 -8.51
CA ASP A 53 -11.75 18.05 -7.32
C ASP A 53 -12.18 18.84 -6.07
N GLU A 54 -12.51 20.10 -6.25
CA GLU A 54 -13.01 20.95 -5.15
C GLU A 54 -14.44 20.57 -4.74
N ILE A 55 -15.33 20.33 -5.72
CA ILE A 55 -16.74 19.97 -5.47
C ILE A 55 -16.85 18.58 -4.83
N LEU A 56 -16.03 17.62 -5.27
CA LEU A 56 -16.04 16.24 -4.77
C LEU A 56 -15.15 16.04 -3.55
N HIS A 57 -14.45 17.07 -3.08
CA HIS A 57 -13.52 17.01 -1.97
C HIS A 57 -12.42 15.93 -2.09
N THR A 58 -12.04 15.58 -3.34
CA THR A 58 -11.04 14.54 -3.59
C THR A 58 -9.66 14.90 -3.05
N CYS A 59 -9.38 16.19 -2.87
CA CYS A 59 -8.13 16.68 -2.30
C CYS A 59 -7.98 16.44 -0.80
N GLU A 60 -9.06 16.09 -0.09
CA GLU A 60 -9.01 15.76 1.34
C GLU A 60 -8.45 14.36 1.58
N ALA A 61 -8.67 13.45 0.61
CA ALA A 61 -8.12 12.10 0.59
C ALA A 61 -7.28 11.87 -0.68
N PRO A 62 -6.09 12.49 -0.79
CA PRO A 62 -5.30 12.43 -2.01
C PRO A 62 -4.78 11.01 -2.28
N THR A 63 -4.67 10.68 -3.58
CA THR A 63 -4.28 9.35 -4.07
C THR A 63 -2.97 9.36 -4.84
N GLY A 64 -2.03 10.18 -4.44
CA GLY A 64 -0.72 10.27 -5.09
C GLY A 64 0.20 11.28 -4.45
N THR A 65 1.34 11.49 -5.09
CA THR A 65 2.37 12.44 -4.68
C THR A 65 2.81 13.27 -5.87
N ASN A 66 3.26 14.50 -5.61
CA ASN A 66 3.92 15.32 -6.62
C ASN A 66 5.39 14.92 -6.71
N VAL A 67 5.87 14.68 -7.93
CA VAL A 67 7.24 14.23 -8.19
C VAL A 67 7.95 15.20 -9.13
N ILE A 68 9.28 15.27 -9.01
CA ILE A 68 10.13 15.98 -9.95
C ILE A 68 10.42 15.02 -11.11
N VAL A 69 9.86 15.34 -12.29
CA VAL A 69 9.99 14.52 -13.49
C VAL A 69 10.89 15.20 -14.50
N VAL A 70 11.85 14.46 -15.03
CA VAL A 70 12.64 14.85 -16.21
C VAL A 70 12.22 13.97 -17.39
N ILE A 71 11.99 14.60 -18.54
CA ILE A 71 11.65 13.92 -19.79
C ILE A 71 12.91 13.87 -20.65
N MET A 72 13.59 12.72 -20.64
CA MET A 72 14.80 12.48 -21.42
C MET A 72 15.03 10.98 -21.60
N CYS A 73 15.77 10.58 -22.64
CA CYS A 73 16.33 9.25 -22.75
C CYS A 73 17.54 9.17 -21.83
N TYR A 74 17.58 8.16 -20.97
CA TYR A 74 18.68 7.96 -20.04
C TYR A 74 18.95 6.49 -19.81
N SER A 75 20.20 6.04 -19.95
CA SER A 75 20.68 4.67 -19.73
C SER A 75 19.98 3.56 -20.53
N GLY A 76 18.97 3.84 -21.32
CA GLY A 76 18.17 2.86 -22.05
C GLY A 76 17.15 2.07 -21.22
N PHE A 77 17.12 2.24 -19.88
CA PHE A 77 16.20 1.55 -19.00
C PHE A 77 14.82 2.22 -18.87
N ASN A 78 14.57 3.27 -19.62
CA ASN A 78 13.27 3.94 -19.70
C ASN A 78 12.61 3.80 -21.09
N GLN A 79 12.98 2.80 -21.88
CA GLN A 79 12.33 2.51 -23.16
C GLN A 79 10.96 1.85 -22.94
N GLU A 80 10.07 1.96 -23.95
CA GLU A 80 8.77 1.27 -24.00
C GLU A 80 7.97 1.30 -22.67
N ASP A 81 7.67 2.49 -22.18
CA ASP A 81 6.91 2.71 -20.92
C ASP A 81 7.66 2.32 -19.63
N SER A 82 8.94 2.12 -19.69
CA SER A 82 9.75 1.97 -18.49
C SER A 82 10.13 3.33 -17.91
N LEU A 83 10.30 3.35 -16.61
CA LEU A 83 10.68 4.53 -15.83
C LEU A 83 11.98 4.24 -15.09
N VAL A 84 12.82 5.26 -14.97
CA VAL A 84 13.97 5.23 -14.06
C VAL A 84 13.59 6.06 -12.84
N ILE A 85 13.83 5.51 -11.64
CA ILE A 85 13.49 6.15 -10.38
C ILE A 85 14.75 6.36 -9.54
N ASN A 86 14.78 7.46 -8.80
CA ASN A 86 15.88 7.80 -7.90
C ASN A 86 15.77 7.03 -6.58
N ARG A 87 16.83 6.30 -6.19
CA ARG A 87 16.90 5.58 -4.92
C ARG A 87 16.74 6.49 -3.72
N ALA A 88 17.41 7.63 -3.70
CA ALA A 88 17.28 8.59 -2.61
C ALA A 88 15.86 9.11 -2.44
N ALA A 89 15.07 9.23 -3.53
CA ALA A 89 13.65 9.58 -3.44
C ALA A 89 12.84 8.47 -2.77
N LEU A 90 13.10 7.20 -3.11
CA LEU A 90 12.47 6.05 -2.46
C LEU A 90 12.80 5.98 -0.96
N GLU A 91 14.05 6.21 -0.61
CA GLU A 91 14.52 6.23 0.79
C GLU A 91 13.86 7.36 1.59
N ARG A 92 13.66 8.53 0.98
CA ARG A 92 12.88 9.63 1.56
C ARG A 92 11.39 9.31 1.71
N GLY A 93 10.90 8.21 1.12
CA GLY A 93 9.53 7.74 1.26
C GLY A 93 8.63 7.99 0.06
N LEU A 94 9.18 8.28 -1.12
CA LEU A 94 8.38 8.42 -2.34
C LEU A 94 7.58 7.13 -2.61
N PHE A 95 6.26 7.26 -2.77
CA PHE A 95 5.30 6.17 -2.97
C PHE A 95 5.37 5.03 -1.93
N ARG A 96 5.97 5.27 -0.77
CA ARG A 96 5.94 4.32 0.34
C ARG A 96 4.51 4.12 0.79
N SER A 97 4.08 2.88 0.96
CA SER A 97 2.72 2.54 1.38
C SER A 97 2.72 1.59 2.57
N ILE A 98 1.64 1.60 3.31
CA ILE A 98 1.37 0.65 4.38
C ILE A 98 0.26 -0.27 3.91
N LYS A 99 0.51 -1.57 3.95
CA LYS A 99 -0.48 -2.61 3.73
C LYS A 99 -1.03 -3.02 5.09
N TYR A 100 -2.31 -2.82 5.30
CA TYR A 100 -3.05 -3.38 6.43
C TYR A 100 -3.71 -4.67 5.99
N GLN A 101 -3.60 -5.69 6.82
CA GLN A 101 -4.26 -6.97 6.62
C GLN A 101 -4.94 -7.41 7.91
N MET A 102 -6.19 -7.87 7.80
CA MET A 102 -6.97 -8.32 8.94
C MET A 102 -7.11 -9.85 8.91
N TYR A 103 -6.86 -10.46 10.05
CA TYR A 103 -7.18 -11.84 10.34
C TYR A 103 -8.41 -11.87 11.25
N LYS A 104 -9.42 -12.63 10.86
CA LYS A 104 -10.68 -12.75 11.59
C LYS A 104 -10.91 -14.20 11.97
N ASP A 105 -11.31 -14.42 13.21
CA ASP A 105 -11.83 -15.70 13.64
C ASP A 105 -12.91 -15.51 14.72
N GLU A 106 -13.71 -16.55 14.96
CA GLU A 106 -14.79 -16.55 15.94
C GLU A 106 -14.81 -17.86 16.73
N GLU A 107 -15.22 -17.80 17.99
CA GLU A 107 -15.51 -18.98 18.79
C GLU A 107 -16.84 -19.55 18.34
N ARG A 108 -16.85 -20.83 17.96
CA ARG A 108 -18.07 -21.53 17.55
C ARG A 108 -18.36 -22.65 18.51
N THR A 109 -19.64 -22.83 18.81
CA THR A 109 -20.14 -23.98 19.57
C THR A 109 -21.06 -24.78 18.68
N ASN A 110 -20.64 -25.96 18.28
CA ASN A 110 -21.41 -26.89 17.47
C ASN A 110 -21.70 -28.14 18.24
N GLY A 111 -22.88 -28.22 18.90
CA GLY A 111 -23.27 -29.37 19.72
C GLY A 111 -22.30 -29.58 20.89
N ALA A 112 -21.53 -30.68 20.85
CA ALA A 112 -20.57 -31.04 21.89
C ALA A 112 -19.19 -30.36 21.72
N ASP A 113 -18.91 -29.80 20.50
CA ASP A 113 -17.65 -29.18 20.19
C ASP A 113 -17.69 -27.70 20.55
N THR A 114 -16.72 -27.24 21.33
CA THR A 114 -16.60 -25.87 21.77
C THR A 114 -15.23 -25.31 21.38
N GLU A 115 -15.21 -24.22 20.58
CA GLU A 115 -14.00 -23.50 20.25
C GLU A 115 -13.76 -22.38 21.27
N LYS A 116 -12.49 -22.17 21.67
CA LYS A 116 -12.10 -21.10 22.59
C LYS A 116 -10.77 -20.47 22.17
N PHE A 117 -10.69 -19.16 22.33
CA PHE A 117 -9.42 -18.43 22.16
C PHE A 117 -8.55 -18.66 23.40
N GLU A 118 -7.46 -19.35 23.23
CA GLU A 118 -6.46 -19.60 24.25
C GLU A 118 -5.12 -19.99 23.61
N ASN A 119 -4.05 -19.96 24.37
CA ASN A 119 -2.76 -20.43 23.91
C ASN A 119 -2.71 -21.94 23.90
N PRO A 120 -2.62 -22.63 22.75
CA PRO A 120 -2.60 -24.11 22.69
C PRO A 120 -1.42 -24.72 23.41
N THR A 121 -0.27 -24.01 23.52
CA THR A 121 0.92 -24.53 24.21
C THR A 121 0.78 -24.53 25.74
N ALA A 122 -0.07 -23.68 26.30
CA ALA A 122 -0.36 -23.61 27.72
C ALA A 122 -1.38 -24.68 28.17
N VAL A 123 -2.03 -25.35 27.21
CA VAL A 123 -3.05 -26.36 27.46
C VAL A 123 -2.42 -27.72 27.49
N GLN A 124 -2.63 -28.45 28.60
CA GLN A 124 -2.17 -29.84 28.74
C GLN A 124 -2.87 -30.72 27.69
N ASN A 125 -2.10 -31.58 27.02
CA ASN A 125 -2.59 -32.58 26.06
C ASN A 125 -3.34 -31.99 24.86
N CYS A 126 -2.91 -30.84 24.33
CA CYS A 126 -3.41 -30.34 23.06
C CYS A 126 -2.83 -31.15 21.89
N ILE A 127 -3.70 -31.74 21.08
CA ILE A 127 -3.33 -32.60 19.95
C ILE A 127 -3.41 -31.80 18.63
N GLY A 128 -2.59 -32.19 17.66
CA GLY A 128 -2.67 -31.63 16.30
C GLY A 128 -2.17 -30.20 16.20
N MET A 129 -1.14 -29.87 16.99
CA MET A 129 -0.47 -28.55 16.89
C MET A 129 -0.06 -28.26 15.46
N ARG A 130 -0.38 -27.07 14.98
CA ARG A 130 0.03 -26.63 13.65
C ARG A 130 1.52 -26.34 13.63
N VAL A 131 2.12 -26.52 12.45
CA VAL A 131 3.52 -26.12 12.25
C VAL A 131 3.56 -24.59 12.23
N GLY A 132 4.03 -24.00 13.34
CA GLY A 132 4.08 -22.57 13.54
C GLY A 132 4.76 -22.19 14.84
N ARG A 133 5.07 -20.90 15.01
CA ARG A 133 5.68 -20.38 16.24
C ARG A 133 4.59 -19.84 17.17
N TYR A 134 4.59 -20.29 18.42
CA TYR A 134 3.61 -19.95 19.45
C TYR A 134 4.20 -19.11 20.59
N ASP A 135 5.51 -18.87 20.58
CA ASP A 135 6.29 -18.35 21.72
C ASP A 135 5.81 -16.98 22.22
N THR A 136 5.23 -16.17 21.33
CA THR A 136 4.80 -14.80 21.64
C THR A 136 3.31 -14.67 21.96
N ILE A 137 2.55 -15.79 21.90
CA ILE A 137 1.11 -15.78 22.17
C ILE A 137 0.86 -15.69 23.68
N ARG A 138 -0.01 -14.76 24.09
CA ARG A 138 -0.48 -14.63 25.45
C ARG A 138 -1.48 -15.74 25.82
N ALA A 139 -1.79 -15.84 27.11
CA ALA A 139 -2.79 -16.81 27.61
C ALA A 139 -4.19 -16.61 27.01
N ASP A 140 -4.51 -15.38 26.60
CA ASP A 140 -5.77 -15.00 25.93
C ASP A 140 -5.84 -15.44 24.45
N GLY A 141 -4.78 -16.06 23.91
CA GLY A 141 -4.70 -16.51 22.53
C GLY A 141 -4.27 -15.46 21.52
N PHE A 142 -3.90 -14.24 21.95
CA PHE A 142 -3.52 -13.17 21.04
C PHE A 142 -2.07 -12.74 21.21
N LEU A 143 -1.48 -12.26 20.12
CA LEU A 143 -0.17 -11.61 20.13
C LEU A 143 -0.29 -10.19 20.71
N PRO A 144 0.70 -9.69 21.46
CA PRO A 144 0.75 -8.29 21.86
C PRO A 144 0.76 -7.35 20.65
N VAL A 145 0.09 -6.20 20.77
CA VAL A 145 0.23 -5.10 19.79
C VAL A 145 1.69 -4.64 19.76
N GLY A 146 2.23 -4.43 18.56
CA GLY A 146 3.64 -4.08 18.32
C GLY A 146 4.55 -5.30 18.08
N THR A 147 4.06 -6.53 18.21
CA THR A 147 4.86 -7.73 17.92
C THR A 147 5.09 -7.87 16.42
N ALA A 148 6.35 -8.10 16.03
CA ALA A 148 6.70 -8.46 14.67
C ALA A 148 6.27 -9.90 14.37
N VAL A 149 5.66 -10.10 13.20
CA VAL A 149 5.16 -11.39 12.73
C VAL A 149 5.66 -11.68 11.33
N THR A 150 6.01 -12.93 11.09
CA THR A 150 6.47 -13.43 9.79
C THR A 150 5.62 -14.63 9.35
N ALA A 151 5.82 -15.10 8.13
CA ALA A 151 5.13 -16.30 7.65
C ALA A 151 5.39 -17.50 8.57
N GLY A 152 4.35 -18.22 8.91
CA GLY A 152 4.39 -19.36 9.83
C GLY A 152 4.15 -19.00 11.30
N ASP A 153 4.09 -17.72 11.68
CA ASP A 153 3.72 -17.34 13.05
C ASP A 153 2.21 -17.53 13.28
N VAL A 154 1.87 -17.96 14.46
CA VAL A 154 0.48 -18.05 14.89
C VAL A 154 0.02 -16.69 15.36
N ILE A 155 -1.04 -16.16 14.76
CA ILE A 155 -1.56 -14.81 15.06
C ILE A 155 -2.78 -14.82 15.98
N ILE A 156 -3.60 -15.88 15.90
CA ILE A 156 -4.73 -16.14 16.80
C ILE A 156 -4.64 -17.58 17.26
N GLY A 157 -4.37 -17.77 18.54
CA GLY A 157 -4.41 -19.07 19.19
C GLY A 157 -5.85 -19.48 19.50
N LYS A 158 -6.24 -20.63 19.03
CA LYS A 158 -7.57 -21.19 19.24
C LYS A 158 -7.52 -22.71 19.41
N THR A 159 -8.27 -23.23 20.34
CA THR A 159 -8.45 -24.66 20.53
C THR A 159 -9.91 -25.05 20.31
N ILE A 160 -10.12 -26.26 19.85
CA ILE A 160 -11.43 -26.91 19.82
C ILE A 160 -11.44 -28.06 20.84
N THR A 161 -12.42 -28.06 21.71
CA THR A 161 -12.66 -29.16 22.68
C THR A 161 -13.71 -30.07 22.08
N THR A 162 -13.32 -31.30 21.79
CA THR A 162 -14.19 -32.36 21.27
C THR A 162 -14.34 -33.46 22.34
N THR A 163 -15.54 -33.96 22.54
CA THR A 163 -15.78 -35.08 23.45
C THR A 163 -15.65 -36.39 22.66
N GLU A 164 -14.56 -37.10 22.84
CA GLU A 164 -14.37 -38.44 22.28
C GLU A 164 -15.02 -39.48 23.21
N ILE A 165 -15.88 -40.35 22.66
CA ILE A 165 -16.50 -41.45 23.35
C ILE A 165 -15.64 -42.68 23.04
N GLY A 166 -14.75 -43.03 24.00
CA GLY A 166 -14.04 -44.30 24.00
C GLY A 166 -14.80 -45.33 24.89
N GLU A 167 -14.35 -46.59 24.92
CA GLU A 167 -14.97 -47.70 25.66
C GLU A 167 -15.42 -47.30 27.09
N GLY A 168 -16.64 -46.75 27.20
CA GLY A 168 -17.28 -46.39 28.45
C GLY A 168 -16.83 -45.08 29.11
N THR A 169 -15.85 -44.34 28.56
CA THR A 169 -15.34 -43.10 29.18
C THR A 169 -15.43 -41.92 28.18
N ARG A 170 -16.10 -40.85 28.61
CA ARG A 170 -16.09 -39.57 27.84
C ARG A 170 -14.80 -38.82 28.22
N ARG A 171 -13.94 -38.59 27.22
CA ARG A 171 -12.74 -37.76 27.37
C ARG A 171 -12.89 -36.50 26.53
N ALA A 172 -12.66 -35.35 27.16
CA ALA A 172 -12.52 -34.10 26.45
C ALA A 172 -11.10 -34.01 25.87
N VAL A 173 -11.00 -33.95 24.55
CA VAL A 173 -9.73 -33.82 23.84
C VAL A 173 -9.69 -32.42 23.22
N LYS A 174 -8.60 -31.70 23.47
CA LYS A 174 -8.37 -30.40 22.86
C LYS A 174 -7.48 -30.53 21.62
N ARG A 175 -7.89 -29.89 20.53
CA ARG A 175 -7.12 -29.86 19.26
C ARG A 175 -6.84 -28.42 18.87
N ASP A 176 -5.67 -28.17 18.29
CA ASP A 176 -5.28 -26.85 17.79
C ASP A 176 -6.04 -26.47 16.54
N ARG A 177 -6.64 -25.28 16.57
CA ARG A 177 -7.38 -24.65 15.49
C ARG A 177 -6.87 -23.23 15.18
N SER A 178 -5.67 -22.91 15.59
CA SER A 178 -5.06 -21.58 15.49
C SER A 178 -4.96 -21.07 14.07
N VAL A 179 -4.97 -19.74 13.92
CA VAL A 179 -4.78 -19.04 12.64
C VAL A 179 -3.31 -18.67 12.49
N ILE A 180 -2.72 -19.06 11.35
CA ILE A 180 -1.31 -18.83 11.01
C ILE A 180 -1.20 -17.76 9.93
N VAL A 181 -0.17 -16.93 10.00
CA VAL A 181 0.20 -15.98 8.96
C VAL A 181 0.68 -16.72 7.72
N LYS A 182 -0.03 -16.56 6.60
CA LYS A 182 0.24 -17.29 5.36
C LYS A 182 1.18 -16.57 4.39
N HIS A 183 1.32 -15.25 4.54
CA HIS A 183 2.11 -14.42 3.61
C HIS A 183 3.50 -14.17 4.16
N SER A 184 4.47 -14.12 3.26
CA SER A 184 5.89 -13.92 3.57
C SER A 184 6.26 -12.46 3.92
N ASP A 185 5.29 -11.56 3.96
CA ASP A 185 5.56 -10.15 4.29
C ASP A 185 5.82 -10.02 5.79
N ASP A 186 6.94 -9.43 6.15
CA ASP A 186 7.21 -9.03 7.53
C ASP A 186 6.19 -7.96 7.93
N ALA A 187 5.47 -8.24 8.98
CA ALA A 187 4.40 -7.38 9.45
C ALA A 187 4.49 -7.16 10.97
N ILE A 188 3.77 -6.16 11.46
CA ILE A 188 3.67 -5.86 12.88
C ILE A 188 2.18 -5.90 13.25
N VAL A 189 1.85 -6.49 14.40
CA VAL A 189 0.49 -6.43 14.94
C VAL A 189 0.15 -4.99 15.29
N ASP A 190 -0.85 -4.43 14.60
CA ASP A 190 -1.23 -3.02 14.73
C ASP A 190 -2.39 -2.81 15.70
N ALA A 191 -3.42 -3.63 15.63
CA ALA A 191 -4.59 -3.52 16.50
C ALA A 191 -5.29 -4.87 16.66
N ILE A 192 -5.90 -5.07 17.83
CA ILE A 192 -6.74 -6.23 18.13
C ILE A 192 -8.11 -5.71 18.55
N MET A 193 -9.15 -6.26 17.94
CA MET A 193 -10.53 -5.97 18.25
C MET A 193 -11.24 -7.26 18.66
N GLN A 194 -11.83 -7.25 19.83
CA GLN A 194 -12.68 -8.34 20.33
C GLN A 194 -14.11 -7.81 20.46
N SER A 195 -15.07 -8.58 20.01
CA SER A 195 -16.48 -8.25 20.09
C SER A 195 -17.31 -9.52 20.23
N LYS A 196 -18.51 -9.41 20.71
CA LYS A 196 -19.47 -10.51 20.69
C LYS A 196 -20.34 -10.44 19.44
N ASN A 197 -20.52 -11.59 18.80
CA ASN A 197 -21.45 -11.72 17.67
C ASN A 197 -22.91 -11.71 18.19
N ARG A 198 -23.88 -11.67 17.29
CA ARG A 198 -25.31 -11.73 17.64
C ARG A 198 -25.68 -12.98 18.44
N ASP A 199 -24.99 -14.07 18.19
CA ASP A 199 -25.16 -15.37 18.88
C ASP A 199 -24.44 -15.44 20.25
N GLY A 200 -23.86 -14.34 20.70
CA GLY A 200 -23.10 -14.26 21.95
C GLY A 200 -21.67 -14.81 21.88
N SER A 201 -21.28 -15.39 20.74
CA SER A 201 -19.92 -15.92 20.51
C SER A 201 -18.89 -14.81 20.40
N LEU A 202 -17.68 -15.05 20.91
CA LEU A 202 -16.57 -14.11 20.83
C LEU A 202 -16.01 -14.08 19.41
N LEU A 203 -15.93 -12.88 18.85
CA LEU A 203 -15.34 -12.58 17.55
C LEU A 203 -14.05 -11.80 17.76
N ALA A 204 -12.96 -12.26 17.19
CA ALA A 204 -11.69 -11.57 17.22
C ALA A 204 -11.24 -11.14 15.81
N LYS A 205 -10.72 -9.93 15.72
CA LYS A 205 -10.07 -9.39 14.52
C LYS A 205 -8.70 -8.85 14.91
N VAL A 206 -7.66 -9.34 14.28
CA VAL A 206 -6.29 -8.89 14.45
C VAL A 206 -5.84 -8.23 13.15
N ARG A 207 -5.47 -6.95 13.23
CA ARG A 207 -4.94 -6.19 12.12
C ARG A 207 -3.43 -6.16 12.20
N THR A 208 -2.77 -6.50 11.10
CA THR A 208 -1.33 -6.35 10.91
C THR A 208 -1.05 -5.23 9.93
N ARG A 209 0.12 -4.62 10.05
CA ARG A 209 0.63 -3.62 9.10
C ARG A 209 2.00 -4.03 8.61
N SER A 210 2.23 -3.88 7.31
CA SER A 210 3.55 -4.00 6.69
C SER A 210 3.84 -2.78 5.84
N THR A 211 5.11 -2.33 5.85
CA THR A 211 5.54 -1.19 5.03
C THR A 211 6.08 -1.71 3.71
N ARG A 212 5.61 -1.14 2.61
CA ARG A 212 6.06 -1.46 1.27
C ARG A 212 6.69 -0.24 0.60
N THR A 213 7.92 -0.38 0.14
CA THR A 213 8.58 0.57 -0.76
C THR A 213 8.44 0.08 -2.20
N PRO A 214 8.34 0.98 -3.19
CA PRO A 214 8.32 0.58 -4.60
C PRO A 214 9.58 -0.18 -4.99
N ILE A 215 9.40 -1.19 -5.84
CA ILE A 215 10.47 -2.03 -6.38
C ILE A 215 10.43 -2.01 -7.91
N VAL A 216 11.50 -2.50 -8.55
CA VAL A 216 11.53 -2.73 -9.99
C VAL A 216 10.37 -3.65 -10.38
N GLY A 217 9.63 -3.28 -11.42
CA GLY A 217 8.42 -3.99 -11.85
C GLY A 217 7.11 -3.37 -11.34
N ASP A 218 7.14 -2.48 -10.35
CA ASP A 218 5.95 -1.78 -9.90
C ASP A 218 5.47 -0.77 -10.95
N LYS A 219 4.15 -0.62 -11.05
CA LYS A 219 3.49 0.21 -12.04
C LYS A 219 3.11 1.55 -11.45
N LEU A 220 3.57 2.61 -12.09
CA LEU A 220 3.21 3.98 -11.80
C LEU A 220 2.37 4.58 -12.94
N SER A 221 1.63 5.62 -12.68
CA SER A 221 0.83 6.32 -13.68
C SER A 221 0.72 7.81 -13.38
N SER A 222 0.73 8.63 -14.44
CA SER A 222 0.31 10.03 -14.34
C SER A 222 -1.23 10.13 -14.45
N ARG A 223 -1.79 11.29 -14.16
CA ARG A 223 -3.24 11.57 -14.33
C ARG A 223 -3.66 11.80 -15.79
N HIS A 224 -2.85 11.35 -16.75
CA HIS A 224 -3.08 11.53 -18.20
C HIS A 224 -3.05 10.21 -18.98
N GLY A 225 -3.26 9.08 -18.29
CA GLY A 225 -3.25 7.78 -18.95
C GLY A 225 -1.85 7.31 -19.39
N GLN A 226 -0.80 7.87 -18.83
CA GLN A 226 0.59 7.49 -19.05
C GLN A 226 1.02 6.51 -17.96
N LYS A 227 0.76 5.25 -18.17
CA LYS A 227 1.24 4.17 -17.29
C LYS A 227 2.70 3.87 -17.62
N GLY A 228 3.50 3.56 -16.60
CA GLY A 228 4.87 3.12 -16.76
C GLY A 228 5.26 2.12 -15.68
N VAL A 229 6.25 1.31 -15.96
CA VAL A 229 6.79 0.32 -15.03
C VAL A 229 8.17 0.77 -14.60
N ILE A 230 8.52 0.60 -13.33
CA ILE A 230 9.87 0.89 -12.83
C ILE A 230 10.83 -0.11 -13.48
N GLY A 231 11.66 0.36 -14.42
CA GLY A 231 12.66 -0.46 -15.10
C GLY A 231 13.99 -0.51 -14.36
N MET A 232 14.34 0.56 -13.66
CA MET A 232 15.60 0.66 -12.91
C MET A 232 15.49 1.66 -11.76
N VAL A 233 16.22 1.37 -10.69
CA VAL A 233 16.44 2.28 -9.57
C VAL A 233 17.91 2.70 -9.60
N LEU A 234 18.17 4.00 -9.78
CA LEU A 234 19.51 4.57 -9.81
C LEU A 234 19.82 5.32 -8.52
N ASP A 235 21.10 5.30 -8.15
CA ASP A 235 21.59 6.12 -7.04
C ASP A 235 21.57 7.62 -7.42
N ALA A 236 21.45 8.49 -6.43
CA ALA A 236 21.38 9.92 -6.66
C ALA A 236 22.64 10.47 -7.38
N ALA A 237 23.80 9.82 -7.19
CA ALA A 237 25.05 10.18 -7.84
C ALA A 237 25.03 9.92 -9.35
N ASP A 238 24.28 8.90 -9.77
CA ASP A 238 24.16 8.49 -11.18
C ASP A 238 22.97 9.17 -11.89
N MET A 239 22.20 9.98 -11.17
CA MET A 239 21.08 10.72 -11.72
C MET A 239 21.53 12.03 -12.37
N PRO A 240 20.84 12.51 -13.41
CA PRO A 240 21.12 13.81 -14.00
C PRO A 240 20.87 14.95 -12.99
N LEU A 241 21.67 15.97 -13.07
CA LEU A 241 21.66 17.12 -12.18
C LEU A 241 21.37 18.39 -12.98
N THR A 242 20.54 19.28 -12.43
CA THR A 242 20.35 20.62 -12.99
C THR A 242 21.47 21.56 -12.53
N ALA A 243 21.61 22.70 -13.23
CA ALA A 243 22.57 23.74 -12.84
C ALA A 243 22.35 24.27 -11.40
N ASP A 244 21.10 24.21 -10.92
CA ASP A 244 20.71 24.64 -9.57
C ASP A 244 20.87 23.51 -8.52
N GLY A 245 21.45 22.36 -8.89
CA GLY A 245 21.69 21.24 -7.98
C GLY A 245 20.46 20.34 -7.72
N LEU A 246 19.38 20.46 -8.48
CA LEU A 246 18.20 19.63 -8.33
C LEU A 246 18.38 18.28 -9.04
N VAL A 247 18.13 17.20 -8.31
CA VAL A 247 18.10 15.84 -8.84
C VAL A 247 16.65 15.40 -9.02
N PRO A 248 16.25 14.85 -10.19
CA PRO A 248 14.89 14.39 -10.43
C PRO A 248 14.58 13.13 -9.62
N ASP A 249 13.28 12.93 -9.36
CA ASP A 249 12.79 11.72 -8.73
C ASP A 249 12.52 10.62 -9.76
N ILE A 250 12.03 11.01 -10.95
CA ILE A 250 11.65 10.07 -12.02
C ILE A 250 12.13 10.60 -13.37
N ILE A 251 12.65 9.71 -14.21
CA ILE A 251 13.01 9.98 -15.61
C ILE A 251 12.04 9.22 -16.52
N VAL A 252 11.37 9.95 -17.40
CA VAL A 252 10.39 9.44 -18.35
C VAL A 252 10.92 9.54 -19.76
N ASN A 253 10.68 8.54 -20.61
CA ASN A 253 11.09 8.56 -22.00
C ASN A 253 10.29 9.62 -22.80
N PRO A 254 10.94 10.49 -23.57
CA PRO A 254 10.28 11.51 -24.41
C PRO A 254 9.40 10.89 -25.50
N HIS A 255 9.71 9.71 -26.01
CA HIS A 255 8.93 9.03 -27.05
C HIS A 255 7.52 8.63 -26.60
N ALA A 256 7.29 8.57 -25.28
CA ALA A 256 5.97 8.29 -24.74
C ALA A 256 4.96 9.47 -24.96
N ILE A 257 5.41 10.68 -25.21
CA ILE A 257 4.54 11.87 -25.29
C ILE A 257 3.95 12.04 -26.70
N PRO A 258 4.74 12.09 -27.79
CA PRO A 258 4.21 12.38 -29.14
C PRO A 258 3.24 11.31 -29.64
N SER A 259 3.59 10.04 -29.48
CA SER A 259 2.79 8.90 -29.95
C SER A 259 1.42 8.81 -29.29
N ARG A 260 1.30 9.29 -28.05
CA ARG A 260 0.08 9.23 -27.24
C ARG A 260 -0.71 10.51 -27.23
N MET A 261 -0.13 11.60 -27.71
CA MET A 261 -0.76 12.91 -27.76
C MET A 261 -1.32 13.37 -26.39
N THR A 262 -0.59 13.09 -25.32
CA THR A 262 -0.97 13.49 -23.94
C THR A 262 -0.48 14.89 -23.63
N ILE A 263 -0.96 15.89 -24.38
CA ILE A 263 -0.54 17.29 -24.24
C ILE A 263 -0.97 17.88 -22.89
N GLY A 264 -2.06 17.39 -22.33
CA GLY A 264 -2.52 17.79 -20.99
C GLY A 264 -1.46 17.59 -19.91
N GLN A 265 -0.61 16.55 -20.00
CA GLN A 265 0.48 16.32 -19.07
C GLN A 265 1.53 17.44 -19.15
N VAL A 266 1.94 17.83 -20.36
CA VAL A 266 2.91 18.90 -20.58
C VAL A 266 2.33 20.23 -20.08
N ARG A 267 1.06 20.53 -20.42
CA ARG A 267 0.39 21.72 -19.92
C ARG A 267 0.25 21.79 -18.40
N ALA A 268 0.01 20.67 -17.75
CA ALA A 268 -0.06 20.62 -16.30
C ALA A 268 1.27 21.00 -15.63
N THR A 269 2.41 20.67 -16.26
CA THR A 269 3.74 21.03 -15.76
C THR A 269 4.12 22.48 -16.09
N GLU A 270 3.62 23.05 -17.20
CA GLU A 270 3.91 24.42 -17.63
C GLU A 270 3.08 25.48 -16.90
N ARG A 271 1.93 25.13 -16.37
CA ARG A 271 1.05 26.10 -15.72
C ARG A 271 1.67 26.59 -14.42
N ARG A 272 2.09 27.88 -14.39
CA ARG A 272 2.45 28.55 -13.16
C ARG A 272 1.23 28.55 -12.22
N PRO A 273 1.40 28.16 -10.94
CA PRO A 273 0.36 28.42 -9.95
C PRO A 273 0.07 29.93 -9.96
N VAL A 274 -1.20 30.30 -10.04
CA VAL A 274 -1.64 31.67 -9.86
C VAL A 274 -1.35 32.04 -8.42
N ARG A 275 -0.24 32.78 -8.20
CA ARG A 275 0.44 33.17 -6.97
C ARG A 275 1.21 32.02 -6.29
N PRO A 276 2.54 32.13 -6.20
CA PRO A 276 3.34 31.23 -5.37
C PRO A 276 3.18 31.63 -3.91
N THR A 277 2.40 30.91 -3.16
CA THR A 277 2.75 30.71 -1.77
C THR A 277 4.08 29.96 -1.75
N ARG A 278 5.03 30.36 -0.93
CA ARG A 278 6.45 30.02 -0.81
C ARG A 278 6.94 28.57 -1.07
N ALA A 279 6.19 27.70 -1.76
CA ALA A 279 6.46 26.29 -1.94
C ALA A 279 6.59 25.84 -3.41
N ALA A 280 6.98 26.70 -4.34
CA ALA A 280 7.13 26.32 -5.74
C ALA A 280 8.51 26.60 -6.34
N PRO A 281 9.58 25.90 -5.87
CA PRO A 281 10.83 25.87 -6.64
C PRO A 281 10.76 24.95 -7.87
N TYR A 282 9.77 24.07 -7.96
CA TYR A 282 9.77 22.93 -8.89
C TYR A 282 9.21 23.22 -10.30
N ALA A 283 8.58 24.37 -10.52
CA ALA A 283 8.08 24.77 -11.84
C ALA A 283 9.16 25.31 -12.81
N ARG A 284 10.42 25.44 -12.36
CA ARG A 284 11.50 26.01 -13.16
C ARG A 284 12.27 25.02 -14.05
N LEU A 285 12.12 23.72 -13.82
CA LEU A 285 12.90 22.69 -14.51
C LEU A 285 12.60 22.55 -16.02
N THR A 286 11.44 23.04 -16.49
CA THR A 286 11.06 22.95 -17.89
C THR A 286 11.39 24.21 -18.71
N ARG A 287 12.07 25.24 -18.13
CA ARG A 287 12.20 26.56 -18.74
C ARG A 287 13.49 26.88 -19.47
N ASP A 288 14.53 26.11 -19.33
CA ASP A 288 15.77 26.40 -20.04
C ASP A 288 15.76 25.79 -21.46
N LYS A 289 15.01 26.41 -22.36
CA LYS A 289 15.44 26.43 -23.79
C LYS A 289 16.76 27.21 -23.81
N PRO A 290 17.85 26.62 -24.31
CA PRO A 290 19.05 27.38 -24.53
C PRO A 290 18.70 28.57 -25.49
N ARG A 291 18.84 29.78 -24.99
CA ARG A 291 18.81 30.94 -25.86
C ARG A 291 19.97 30.77 -26.84
N ALA A 292 19.66 30.48 -28.11
CA ALA A 292 20.61 30.58 -29.17
C ALA A 292 21.17 32.02 -29.12
N ARG A 293 22.46 32.15 -28.78
CA ARG A 293 23.17 33.40 -28.95
C ARG A 293 23.23 33.66 -30.45
N ARG A 294 22.68 34.78 -30.88
CA ARG A 294 23.04 35.44 -32.15
C ARG A 294 24.37 36.12 -31.95
#